data_3de8415b23ac60fc04947b85c853e5ad
#
_entry.id   3de8415b23ac60fc04947b85c853e5ad
#
_cell.length_a   1.000
_cell.length_b   1.000
_cell.length_c   1.000
_cell.angle_alpha   90.00
_cell.angle_beta   90.00
_cell.angle_gamma   90.00
#
_symmetry.space_group_name_H-M   'P 1'
#
loop_
_entity.id
_entity.type
_entity.pdbx_description
1 polymer ?
#
loop_
_entity_poly.entity_id
_entity_poly.type
_entity_poly.pdbx_seq_one_letter_code
_entity_poly.pdbx_strand_id
1 'polypeptide(L)'
;MPAALHNTYALLAVKGRRRPKLRLRGDIAPTVDVFITCCKEDVDVVLDTVRAACAVDYPQDRFRVVVCDDGADQELKKAVLDLSDDYPNLFYHARVKVKGVPHHYKAGNLIGGTGFVTTLRGGPAEYIAALDADMIPEPEWLRAIMAHMVIDPRMSLVCPPQVSSPSKSQYCCH
;
A
#
# COMPACT_ATOMS: atom_id res chain seq x y z
N MET A 1 2.51 -5.44 -36.95
CA MET A 1 3.13 -6.76 -36.70
C MET A 1 3.72 -6.96 -35.28
N PRO A 2 4.40 -5.99 -34.60
CA PRO A 2 5.01 -6.25 -33.29
C PRO A 2 4.02 -6.52 -32.16
N ALA A 3 2.88 -5.82 -32.12
CA ALA A 3 1.91 -5.92 -31.03
C ALA A 3 1.22 -7.29 -30.93
N ALA A 4 0.90 -7.91 -32.06
CA ALA A 4 0.26 -9.25 -32.09
C ALA A 4 1.20 -10.33 -31.56
N LEU A 5 2.49 -10.28 -31.93
CA LEU A 5 3.51 -11.21 -31.43
C LEU A 5 3.74 -11.04 -29.93
N HIS A 6 3.77 -9.80 -29.44
CA HIS A 6 3.92 -9.51 -28.00
C HIS A 6 2.73 -10.08 -27.20
N ASN A 7 1.50 -9.84 -27.65
CA ASN A 7 0.31 -10.34 -26.98
C ASN A 7 0.22 -11.87 -27.02
N THR A 8 0.62 -12.50 -28.13
CA THR A 8 0.64 -13.98 -28.24
C THR A 8 1.70 -14.57 -27.29
N TYR A 9 2.88 -13.93 -27.20
CA TYR A 9 3.94 -14.37 -26.31
C TYR A 9 3.55 -14.19 -24.84
N ALA A 10 2.90 -13.07 -24.49
CA ALA A 10 2.36 -12.83 -23.15
C ALA A 10 1.31 -13.88 -22.76
N LEU A 11 0.38 -14.20 -23.65
CA LEU A 11 -0.64 -15.25 -23.44
C LEU A 11 -0.02 -16.65 -23.26
N LEU A 12 1.00 -17.01 -24.06
CA LEU A 12 1.70 -18.28 -23.94
C LEU A 12 2.54 -18.36 -22.65
N ALA A 13 3.17 -17.24 -22.26
CA ALA A 13 3.94 -17.15 -21.02
C ALA A 13 3.07 -17.28 -19.77
N VAL A 14 1.82 -16.79 -19.81
CA VAL A 14 0.86 -16.87 -18.70
C VAL A 14 0.24 -18.26 -18.59
N LYS A 15 -0.01 -18.95 -19.72
CA LYS A 15 -0.75 -20.23 -19.78
C LYS A 15 -0.01 -21.40 -19.10
N GLY A 16 1.29 -21.29 -18.83
CA GLY A 16 2.12 -22.38 -18.26
C GLY A 16 2.50 -22.23 -16.78
N ARG A 17 2.29 -21.07 -16.16
CA ARG A 17 2.77 -20.79 -14.79
C ARG A 17 1.62 -20.73 -13.80
N ARG A 18 1.25 -21.86 -13.22
CA ARG A 18 0.45 -21.89 -12.00
C ARG A 18 1.32 -21.34 -10.85
N ARG A 19 1.08 -20.10 -10.45
CA ARG A 19 1.72 -19.55 -9.25
C ARG A 19 1.06 -20.15 -8.01
N PRO A 20 1.81 -20.68 -7.05
CA PRO A 20 1.24 -21.21 -5.83
C PRO A 20 0.51 -20.09 -5.08
N LYS A 21 -0.69 -20.39 -4.55
CA LYS A 21 -1.41 -19.48 -3.65
C LYS A 21 -0.86 -19.67 -2.24
N LEU A 22 0.17 -18.91 -1.90
CA LEU A 22 0.81 -18.96 -0.59
C LEU A 22 0.09 -18.05 0.40
N ARG A 23 0.15 -18.39 1.67
CA ARG A 23 -0.34 -17.59 2.78
C ARG A 23 0.56 -17.82 4.00
N LEU A 24 0.98 -16.76 4.67
CA LEU A 24 1.58 -16.87 6.00
C LEU A 24 0.51 -17.27 7.01
N ARG A 25 0.88 -18.11 7.95
CA ARG A 25 0.02 -18.54 9.07
C ARG A 25 0.70 -18.25 10.40
N GLY A 26 -0.10 -18.01 11.43
CA GLY A 26 0.38 -17.71 12.78
C GLY A 26 0.82 -16.26 12.95
N ASP A 27 1.41 -15.97 14.11
CA ASP A 27 1.73 -14.62 14.57
C ASP A 27 3.21 -14.27 14.35
N ILE A 28 4.03 -15.24 13.99
CA ILE A 28 5.43 -15.01 13.62
C ILE A 28 5.46 -14.56 12.16
N ALA A 29 5.40 -13.26 11.96
CA ALA A 29 5.37 -12.64 10.64
C ALA A 29 6.43 -11.52 10.55
N PRO A 30 7.03 -11.25 9.37
CA PRO A 30 7.93 -10.13 9.17
C PRO A 30 7.25 -8.79 9.47
N THR A 31 8.02 -7.77 9.83
CA THR A 31 7.49 -6.43 10.01
C THR A 31 7.32 -5.72 8.67
N VAL A 32 6.22 -4.95 8.53
CA VAL A 32 5.88 -4.26 7.28
C VAL A 32 5.43 -2.82 7.54
N ASP A 33 6.04 -1.86 6.85
CA ASP A 33 5.52 -0.49 6.75
C ASP A 33 4.66 -0.38 5.49
N VAL A 34 3.36 -0.16 5.66
CA VAL A 34 2.39 0.02 4.56
C VAL A 34 2.23 1.50 4.29
N PHE A 35 2.70 1.98 3.14
CA PHE A 35 2.57 3.37 2.72
C PHE A 35 1.34 3.54 1.83
N ILE A 36 0.43 4.43 2.19
CA ILE A 36 -0.68 4.89 1.35
C ILE A 36 -0.28 6.26 0.81
N THR A 37 -0.01 6.33 -0.49
CA THR A 37 0.46 7.58 -1.12
C THR A 37 -0.72 8.36 -1.68
N CYS A 38 -0.87 9.61 -1.26
CA CYS A 38 -1.91 10.52 -1.72
C CYS A 38 -1.38 11.92 -2.02
N CYS A 39 -2.11 12.66 -2.88
CA CYS A 39 -1.82 14.02 -3.26
C CYS A 39 -3.09 14.73 -3.77
N LYS A 40 -3.92 15.25 -2.86
CA LYS A 40 -5.19 15.93 -3.14
C LYS A 40 -6.31 15.03 -3.68
N GLU A 41 -6.29 13.73 -3.43
CA GLU A 41 -7.43 12.85 -3.63
C GLU A 41 -8.54 13.20 -2.63
N ASP A 42 -9.76 12.78 -2.93
CA ASP A 42 -10.92 12.92 -2.05
C ASP A 42 -10.66 12.24 -0.70
N VAL A 43 -10.92 12.92 0.40
CA VAL A 43 -10.64 12.46 1.75
C VAL A 43 -11.32 11.12 2.04
N ASP A 44 -12.59 10.95 1.63
CA ASP A 44 -13.34 9.72 1.86
C ASP A 44 -12.74 8.53 1.12
N VAL A 45 -12.23 8.74 -0.11
CA VAL A 45 -11.53 7.70 -0.89
C VAL A 45 -10.27 7.23 -0.18
N VAL A 46 -9.47 8.18 0.31
CA VAL A 46 -8.25 7.86 1.08
C VAL A 46 -8.60 7.12 2.37
N LEU A 47 -9.62 7.57 3.10
CA LEU A 47 -10.03 6.96 4.36
C LEU A 47 -10.59 5.54 4.18
N ASP A 48 -11.27 5.24 3.09
CA ASP A 48 -11.72 3.88 2.78
C ASP A 48 -10.52 2.93 2.61
N THR A 49 -9.46 3.38 1.91
CA THR A 49 -8.22 2.63 1.77
C THR A 49 -7.50 2.49 3.12
N VAL A 50 -7.44 3.55 3.92
CA VAL A 50 -6.81 3.53 5.26
C VAL A 50 -7.51 2.53 6.17
N ARG A 51 -8.85 2.57 6.27
CA ARG A 51 -9.63 1.63 7.08
C ARG A 51 -9.40 0.18 6.66
N ALA A 52 -9.43 -0.08 5.35
CA ALA A 52 -9.17 -1.41 4.82
C ALA A 52 -7.73 -1.88 5.13
N ALA A 53 -6.74 -1.00 5.00
CA ALA A 53 -5.34 -1.31 5.31
C ALA A 53 -5.10 -1.56 6.81
N CYS A 54 -5.78 -0.83 7.69
CA CYS A 54 -5.71 -1.05 9.14
C CYS A 54 -6.43 -2.33 9.60
N ALA A 55 -7.45 -2.78 8.84
CA ALA A 55 -8.27 -3.95 9.15
C ALA A 55 -7.74 -5.26 8.54
N VAL A 56 -6.55 -5.29 7.94
CA VAL A 56 -5.98 -6.49 7.34
C VAL A 56 -5.71 -7.59 8.39
N ASP A 57 -5.87 -8.85 7.97
CA ASP A 57 -5.48 -10.01 8.77
C ASP A 57 -3.96 -10.15 8.79
N TYR A 58 -3.35 -9.42 9.72
CA TYR A 58 -1.90 -9.48 10.00
C TYR A 58 -1.68 -9.15 11.49
N PRO A 59 -0.65 -9.69 12.17
CA PRO A 59 -0.42 -9.37 13.57
C PRO A 59 -0.23 -7.86 13.79
N GLN A 60 -0.98 -7.26 14.69
CA GLN A 60 -1.08 -5.81 14.87
C GLN A 60 0.23 -5.15 15.27
N ASP A 61 1.11 -5.87 15.94
CA ASP A 61 2.47 -5.42 16.33
C ASP A 61 3.50 -5.60 15.21
N ARG A 62 3.10 -6.15 14.05
CA ARG A 62 3.97 -6.49 12.94
C ARG A 62 3.78 -5.63 11.70
N PHE A 63 2.83 -4.69 11.70
CA PHE A 63 2.71 -3.75 10.62
C PHE A 63 2.31 -2.36 11.10
N ARG A 64 2.63 -1.36 10.31
CA ARG A 64 2.19 0.02 10.49
C ARG A 64 1.61 0.53 9.17
N VAL A 65 0.60 1.37 9.26
CA VAL A 65 0.03 2.08 8.12
C VAL A 65 0.45 3.54 8.20
N VAL A 66 1.06 4.05 7.16
CA VAL A 66 1.51 5.44 7.08
C VAL A 66 0.86 6.12 5.89
N VAL A 67 -0.01 7.08 6.14
CA VAL A 67 -0.56 7.95 5.11
C VAL A 67 0.50 8.96 4.73
N CYS A 68 1.02 8.87 3.50
CA CYS A 68 2.01 9.75 2.95
C CYS A 68 1.32 10.80 2.07
N ASP A 69 1.02 11.97 2.64
CA ASP A 69 0.28 13.03 1.97
C ASP A 69 1.20 14.08 1.35
N ASP A 70 1.27 14.08 0.03
CA ASP A 70 2.05 15.06 -0.75
C ASP A 70 1.30 16.39 -0.97
N GLY A 71 0.00 16.41 -0.67
CA GLY A 71 -0.85 17.60 -0.70
C GLY A 71 -0.81 18.44 0.57
N ALA A 72 -0.40 17.85 1.70
CA ALA A 72 -0.44 18.41 3.04
C ALA A 72 -1.85 18.94 3.42
N ASP A 73 -2.86 18.13 3.13
CA ASP A 73 -4.27 18.44 3.34
C ASP A 73 -4.61 18.39 4.84
N GLN A 74 -5.18 19.48 5.36
CA GLN A 74 -5.48 19.61 6.78
C GLN A 74 -6.72 18.82 7.20
N GLU A 75 -7.68 18.63 6.29
CA GLU A 75 -8.88 17.83 6.53
C GLU A 75 -8.50 16.35 6.60
N LEU A 76 -7.74 15.85 5.61
CA LEU A 76 -7.21 14.50 5.63
C LEU A 76 -6.35 14.23 6.86
N LYS A 77 -5.44 15.16 7.20
CA LYS A 77 -4.61 15.05 8.40
C LYS A 77 -5.45 14.88 9.66
N LYS A 78 -6.47 15.73 9.85
CA LYS A 78 -7.36 15.63 11.00
C LYS A 78 -8.08 14.29 11.03
N ALA A 79 -8.68 13.88 9.92
CA ALA A 79 -9.42 12.63 9.83
C ALA A 79 -8.55 11.39 10.11
N VAL A 80 -7.29 11.37 9.64
CA VAL A 80 -6.35 10.27 9.93
C VAL A 80 -5.94 10.28 11.40
N LEU A 81 -5.72 11.45 12.02
CA LEU A 81 -5.41 11.54 13.44
C LEU A 81 -6.58 11.09 14.31
N ASP A 82 -7.82 11.46 13.95
CA ASP A 82 -9.02 10.99 14.65
C ASP A 82 -9.17 9.45 14.56
N LEU A 83 -8.83 8.85 13.40
CA LEU A 83 -8.80 7.38 13.24
C LEU A 83 -7.65 6.71 14.00
N SER A 84 -6.56 7.39 14.29
CA SER A 84 -5.43 6.80 15.02
C SER A 84 -5.75 6.46 16.48
N ASP A 85 -6.84 6.98 17.04
CA ASP A 85 -7.36 6.59 18.34
C ASP A 85 -7.88 5.14 18.34
N ASP A 86 -8.46 4.69 17.22
CA ASP A 86 -8.93 3.32 17.01
C ASP A 86 -7.84 2.39 16.49
N TYR A 87 -6.86 2.93 15.75
CA TYR A 87 -5.78 2.18 15.10
C TYR A 87 -4.40 2.67 15.55
N PRO A 88 -3.84 2.18 16.66
CA PRO A 88 -2.57 2.67 17.22
C PRO A 88 -1.34 2.45 16.31
N ASN A 89 -1.48 1.65 15.25
CA ASN A 89 -0.47 1.44 14.22
C ASN A 89 -0.65 2.34 12.97
N LEU A 90 -1.58 3.32 13.01
CA LEU A 90 -1.82 4.30 11.95
C LEU A 90 -1.04 5.59 12.20
N PHE A 91 -0.37 6.09 11.19
CA PHE A 91 0.42 7.31 11.22
C PHE A 91 0.14 8.21 10.01
N TYR A 92 0.28 9.51 10.19
CA TYR A 92 0.21 10.50 9.13
C TYR A 92 1.55 11.18 8.93
N HIS A 93 1.97 11.31 7.69
CA HIS A 93 3.17 12.04 7.30
C HIS A 93 2.90 12.91 6.08
N ALA A 94 3.23 14.20 6.18
CA ALA A 94 3.30 15.11 5.04
C ALA A 94 4.71 15.67 4.94
N ARG A 95 5.34 15.48 3.78
CA ARG A 95 6.69 16.01 3.58
C ARG A 95 6.69 17.51 3.32
N VAL A 96 7.73 18.17 3.78
CA VAL A 96 7.97 19.58 3.47
C VAL A 96 8.60 19.70 2.08
N LYS A 97 7.93 20.40 1.16
CA LYS A 97 8.46 20.70 -0.18
C LYS A 97 9.32 21.96 -0.14
N VAL A 98 10.57 21.82 -0.59
CA VAL A 98 11.50 22.96 -0.66
C VAL A 98 11.41 23.59 -2.05
N LYS A 99 11.18 24.91 -2.12
CA LYS A 99 11.11 25.65 -3.39
C LYS A 99 12.43 25.52 -4.17
N GLY A 100 12.33 25.15 -5.44
CA GLY A 100 13.51 25.02 -6.33
C GLY A 100 14.20 23.65 -6.27
N VAL A 101 13.76 22.75 -5.40
CA VAL A 101 14.24 21.37 -5.34
C VAL A 101 13.22 20.44 -6.03
N PRO A 102 13.64 19.57 -6.96
CA PRO A 102 12.74 18.59 -7.56
C PRO A 102 12.11 17.70 -6.48
N HIS A 103 10.78 17.61 -6.46
CA HIS A 103 10.09 16.84 -5.42
C HIS A 103 9.76 15.40 -5.82
N HIS A 104 10.00 15.01 -7.08
CA HIS A 104 9.90 13.64 -7.61
C HIS A 104 8.54 12.95 -7.40
N TYR A 105 7.46 13.72 -7.23
CA TYR A 105 6.07 13.22 -7.12
C TYR A 105 5.96 12.02 -6.15
N LYS A 106 5.33 10.93 -6.60
CA LYS A 106 5.13 9.71 -5.82
C LYS A 106 6.42 9.10 -5.27
N ALA A 107 7.49 9.05 -6.08
CA ALA A 107 8.78 8.53 -5.63
C ALA A 107 9.36 9.34 -4.46
N GLY A 108 9.28 10.68 -4.56
CA GLY A 108 9.71 11.55 -3.47
C GLY A 108 8.82 11.45 -2.22
N ASN A 109 7.53 11.17 -2.40
CA ASN A 109 6.61 10.93 -1.28
C ASN A 109 6.96 9.63 -0.55
N LEU A 110 7.24 8.55 -1.27
CA LEU A 110 7.71 7.28 -0.70
C LEU A 110 9.05 7.44 0.04
N ILE A 111 10.00 8.20 -0.53
CA ILE A 111 11.28 8.51 0.14
C ILE A 111 11.03 9.28 1.44
N GLY A 112 10.10 10.25 1.43
CA GLY A 112 9.68 10.98 2.63
C GLY A 112 9.11 10.05 3.70
N GLY A 113 8.21 9.15 3.31
CA GLY A 113 7.65 8.12 4.20
C GLY A 113 8.73 7.20 4.78
N THR A 114 9.69 6.77 3.95
CA THR A 114 10.83 5.96 4.40
C THR A 114 11.67 6.71 5.44
N GLY A 115 11.94 8.00 5.22
CA GLY A 115 12.61 8.85 6.21
C GLY A 115 11.79 8.99 7.50
N PHE A 116 10.48 9.16 7.39
CA PHE A 116 9.60 9.29 8.56
C PHE A 116 9.61 8.05 9.45
N VAL A 117 9.50 6.84 8.89
CA VAL A 117 9.47 5.62 9.71
C VAL A 117 10.76 5.36 10.46
N THR A 118 11.91 5.92 10.03
CA THR A 118 13.15 5.85 10.81
C THR A 118 13.07 6.62 12.13
N THR A 119 12.16 7.59 12.24
CA THR A 119 11.95 8.40 13.46
C THR A 119 10.99 7.75 14.45
N LEU A 120 10.23 6.74 14.00
CA LEU A 120 9.27 6.05 14.84
C LEU A 120 9.96 5.06 15.78
N ARG A 121 9.30 4.78 16.91
CA ARG A 121 9.78 3.78 17.85
C ARG A 121 9.95 2.41 17.16
N GLY A 122 11.11 1.81 17.32
CA GLY A 122 11.47 0.54 16.70
C GLY A 122 12.16 0.66 15.34
N GLY A 123 12.28 1.89 14.78
CA GLY A 123 12.89 2.12 13.47
C GLY A 123 12.04 1.62 12.30
N PRO A 124 12.60 1.51 11.09
CA PRO A 124 11.90 1.02 9.90
C PRO A 124 11.59 -0.48 10.01
N ALA A 125 10.50 -0.92 9.39
CA ALA A 125 10.16 -2.34 9.25
C ALA A 125 11.12 -3.07 8.29
N GLU A 126 11.09 -4.41 8.32
CA GLU A 126 11.90 -5.25 7.42
C GLU A 126 11.49 -5.10 5.95
N TYR A 127 10.20 -4.83 5.73
CA TYR A 127 9.62 -4.69 4.38
C TYR A 127 8.77 -3.44 4.27
N ILE A 128 8.64 -2.96 3.04
CA ILE A 128 7.75 -1.86 2.67
C ILE A 128 6.70 -2.39 1.69
N ALA A 129 5.44 -2.06 1.94
CA ALA A 129 4.35 -2.23 0.99
C ALA A 129 3.80 -0.86 0.61
N ALA A 130 3.39 -0.68 -0.64
CA ALA A 130 2.84 0.59 -1.11
C ALA A 130 1.46 0.37 -1.74
N LEU A 131 0.52 1.21 -1.36
CA LEU A 131 -0.83 1.31 -1.92
C LEU A 131 -1.04 2.71 -2.51
N ASP A 132 -1.81 2.80 -3.56
CA ASP A 132 -2.36 4.06 -4.02
C ASP A 132 -3.58 4.45 -3.15
N ALA A 133 -3.92 5.72 -3.15
CA ALA A 133 -4.99 6.28 -2.33
C ALA A 133 -6.37 5.61 -2.55
N ASP A 134 -6.60 5.03 -3.72
CA ASP A 134 -7.83 4.38 -4.17
C ASP A 134 -7.74 2.83 -4.23
N MET A 135 -6.67 2.25 -3.71
CA MET A 135 -6.43 0.81 -3.73
C MET A 135 -6.85 0.16 -2.42
N ILE A 136 -8.08 -0.33 -2.35
CA ILE A 136 -8.61 -1.04 -1.18
C ILE A 136 -8.01 -2.46 -1.13
N PRO A 137 -7.15 -2.77 -0.15
CA PRO A 137 -6.56 -4.11 -0.03
C PRO A 137 -7.57 -5.14 0.49
N GLU A 138 -7.45 -6.38 0.01
CA GLU A 138 -8.19 -7.50 0.61
C GLU A 138 -7.64 -7.84 2.01
N PRO A 139 -8.47 -8.38 2.92
CA PRO A 139 -8.04 -8.66 4.29
C PRO A 139 -6.77 -9.50 4.41
N GLU A 140 -6.58 -10.50 3.56
CA GLU A 140 -5.44 -11.41 3.61
C GLU A 140 -4.25 -11.04 2.70
N TRP A 141 -4.28 -9.84 2.07
CA TRP A 141 -3.27 -9.48 1.07
C TRP A 141 -1.84 -9.47 1.61
N LEU A 142 -1.62 -8.95 2.83
CA LEU A 142 -0.27 -8.96 3.45
C LEU A 142 0.23 -10.39 3.68
N ARG A 143 -0.62 -11.28 4.21
CA ARG A 143 -0.26 -12.68 4.40
C ARG A 143 0.08 -13.37 3.08
N ALA A 144 -0.60 -12.98 2.00
CA ALA A 144 -0.35 -13.52 0.67
C ALA A 144 0.98 -13.05 0.09
N ILE A 145 1.25 -11.74 0.06
CA ILE A 145 2.48 -11.20 -0.55
C ILE A 145 3.72 -11.54 0.27
N MET A 146 3.63 -11.47 1.60
CA MET A 146 4.76 -11.75 2.48
C MET A 146 5.18 -13.21 2.46
N ALA A 147 4.25 -14.15 2.21
CA ALA A 147 4.61 -15.55 2.02
C ALA A 147 5.61 -15.76 0.88
N HIS A 148 5.48 -15.01 -0.21
CA HIS A 148 6.42 -15.09 -1.34
C HIS A 148 7.78 -14.47 -1.01
N MET A 149 7.80 -13.35 -0.24
CA MET A 149 9.04 -12.70 0.19
C MET A 149 9.87 -13.57 1.12
N VAL A 150 9.20 -14.27 2.06
CA VAL A 150 9.87 -15.12 3.07
C VAL A 150 10.43 -16.41 2.46
N ILE A 151 9.75 -16.99 1.47
CA ILE A 151 10.17 -18.30 0.88
C ILE A 151 11.38 -18.13 -0.02
N ASP A 152 11.49 -17.06 -0.78
CA ASP A 152 12.65 -16.82 -1.65
C ASP A 152 13.39 -15.55 -1.23
N PRO A 153 14.51 -15.65 -0.50
CA PRO A 153 15.28 -14.50 -0.03
C PRO A 153 15.89 -13.66 -1.17
N ARG A 154 15.85 -14.15 -2.41
CA ARG A 154 16.27 -13.39 -3.60
C ARG A 154 15.15 -12.52 -4.17
N MET A 155 13.92 -12.69 -3.67
CA MET A 155 12.78 -11.91 -4.12
C MET A 155 12.83 -10.51 -3.50
N SER A 156 12.94 -9.52 -4.35
CA SER A 156 13.00 -8.10 -3.93
C SER A 156 11.68 -7.36 -4.14
N LEU A 157 10.75 -7.93 -4.90
CA LEU A 157 9.46 -7.31 -5.20
C LEU A 157 8.37 -8.35 -5.45
N VAL A 158 7.21 -8.15 -4.84
CA VAL A 158 5.97 -8.89 -5.13
C VAL A 158 4.88 -7.90 -5.47
N CYS A 159 4.26 -8.07 -6.64
CA CYS A 159 3.14 -7.25 -7.08
C CYS A 159 1.89 -8.15 -7.20
N PRO A 160 0.86 -7.94 -6.35
CA PRO A 160 -0.39 -8.68 -6.47
C PRO A 160 -1.18 -8.24 -7.71
N PRO A 161 -2.05 -9.09 -8.27
CA PRO A 161 -2.96 -8.67 -9.33
C PRO A 161 -3.94 -7.62 -8.79
N GLN A 162 -4.12 -6.55 -9.55
CA GLN A 162 -5.16 -5.56 -9.28
C GLN A 162 -6.45 -6.02 -9.99
N VAL A 163 -7.55 -6.00 -9.27
CA VAL A 163 -8.89 -6.28 -9.81
C VAL A 163 -9.68 -4.99 -9.78
N SER A 164 -10.16 -4.54 -10.95
CA SER A 164 -11.10 -3.42 -11.01
C SER A 164 -12.40 -3.86 -10.36
N SER A 165 -12.77 -3.25 -9.23
CA SER A 165 -14.14 -3.38 -8.73
C SER A 165 -15.09 -2.68 -9.72
N PRO A 166 -16.25 -3.26 -10.08
CA PRO A 166 -17.25 -2.52 -10.81
C PRO A 166 -17.61 -1.28 -9.97
N SER A 167 -17.36 -0.10 -10.55
CA SER A 167 -17.45 1.18 -9.86
C SER A 167 -18.82 1.33 -9.17
N LYS A 168 -18.82 1.80 -7.93
CA LYS A 168 -20.01 2.23 -7.18
C LYS A 168 -20.83 3.31 -7.91
N SER A 169 -20.35 3.84 -9.04
CA SER A 169 -21.03 4.86 -9.86
C SER A 169 -22.31 4.37 -10.55
N GLN A 170 -22.64 3.07 -10.52
CA GLN A 170 -23.89 2.54 -11.07
C GLN A 170 -25.05 2.49 -10.07
N TYR A 171 -24.84 2.87 -8.80
CA TYR A 171 -25.89 2.82 -7.78
C TYR A 171 -26.39 4.20 -7.31
N CYS A 172 -25.96 5.29 -7.93
CA CYS A 172 -26.45 6.65 -7.64
C CYS A 172 -27.37 7.18 -8.74
N CYS A 173 -28.33 6.38 -9.19
CA CYS A 173 -29.47 6.85 -9.99
C CYS A 173 -30.68 5.99 -9.67
N HIS A 174 -31.35 6.32 -8.57
CA HIS A 174 -32.80 6.19 -8.42
C HIS A 174 -33.29 7.03 -7.25
#